data_2d9d92915d7848d6d65f646aab4fc403
#
_entry.id   2d9d92915d7848d6d65f646aab4fc403
#
_cell.length_a   1.000
_cell.length_b   1.000
_cell.length_c   1.000
_cell.angle_alpha   90.00
_cell.angle_beta   90.00
_cell.angle_gamma   90.00
#
_symmetry.space_group_name_H-M   'P 1'
#
loop_
_entity.id
_entity.type
_entity.pdbx_description
1 polymer ?
#
loop_
_entity_poly.entity_id
_entity_poly.type
_entity_poly.pdbx_seq_one_letter_code
_entity_poly.pdbx_strand_id
1 'polypeptide(L)'
;MDLSCGTLLVNMHETSSGLLYDMSLLSDFCRERGMALIVDAVSAFIAEEIDMAALGADVVLTGSQKALACHPGISIMALSPRGQERVAENPEVCSYLSLKEALRNGERGQTPWTPAVNTLLEINARLRSIEARGIDAERAEIASRAKAVRDALTSTTLEMVPENPSNAVTALRCPASNAKAIIERAKTGYGMWLCPNGGALCDEVFRIGHIGAITEEDNDRLIDCLTSLSAEGLF
;
A
#
# COMPACT_ATOMS: atom_id res chain seq x y z
N MET A 1 -21.91 -14.54 3.56
CA MET A 1 -20.49 -14.96 3.52
C MET A 1 -20.48 -16.47 3.70
N ASP A 2 -19.89 -17.22 2.78
CA ASP A 2 -19.74 -18.67 2.92
C ASP A 2 -18.66 -18.94 3.99
N LEU A 3 -19.08 -19.42 5.17
CA LEU A 3 -18.20 -19.70 6.31
C LEU A 3 -17.52 -21.08 6.22
N SER A 4 -17.75 -21.82 5.12
CA SER A 4 -17.05 -23.09 4.85
C SER A 4 -15.64 -22.88 4.29
N CYS A 5 -15.29 -21.64 3.91
CA CYS A 5 -13.97 -21.31 3.40
C CYS A 5 -12.90 -21.39 4.50
N GLY A 6 -11.79 -22.11 4.22
CA GLY A 6 -10.66 -22.26 5.16
C GLY A 6 -9.63 -21.11 5.08
N THR A 7 -9.87 -20.07 4.28
CA THR A 7 -8.91 -18.97 4.05
C THR A 7 -9.63 -17.64 3.88
N LEU A 8 -9.11 -16.60 4.53
CA LEU A 8 -9.45 -15.20 4.29
C LEU A 8 -8.28 -14.52 3.56
N LEU A 9 -8.55 -13.98 2.38
CA LEU A 9 -7.64 -13.09 1.67
C LEU A 9 -8.17 -11.66 1.81
N VAL A 10 -7.36 -10.76 2.32
CA VAL A 10 -7.75 -9.37 2.56
C VAL A 10 -6.62 -8.41 2.26
N ASN A 11 -6.93 -7.28 1.65
CA ASN A 11 -6.01 -6.14 1.60
C ASN A 11 -6.07 -5.39 2.93
N MET A 12 -4.90 -5.05 3.48
CA MET A 12 -4.82 -4.28 4.73
C MET A 12 -5.25 -2.82 4.54
N HIS A 13 -5.01 -2.28 3.35
CA HIS A 13 -5.34 -0.91 2.96
C HIS A 13 -6.06 -0.92 1.61
N GLU A 14 -7.27 -0.34 1.58
CA GLU A 14 -8.01 -0.16 0.34
C GLU A 14 -7.60 1.14 -0.36
N THR A 15 -6.83 1.02 -1.42
CA THR A 15 -6.19 2.17 -2.09
C THR A 15 -7.19 3.13 -2.74
N SER A 16 -8.36 2.64 -3.16
CA SER A 16 -9.38 3.47 -3.83
C SER A 16 -10.08 4.45 -2.88
N SER A 17 -10.23 4.06 -1.64
CA SER A 17 -10.87 4.86 -0.58
C SER A 17 -9.89 5.42 0.46
N GLY A 18 -8.65 4.93 0.51
CA GLY A 18 -7.69 5.27 1.54
C GLY A 18 -7.95 4.60 2.90
N LEU A 19 -8.91 3.65 2.97
CA LEU A 19 -9.31 2.98 4.20
C LEU A 19 -8.25 1.98 4.69
N LEU A 20 -7.84 2.12 5.93
CA LEU A 20 -7.07 1.12 6.66
C LEU A 20 -8.03 0.22 7.44
N TYR A 21 -8.01 -1.08 7.13
CA TYR A 21 -8.85 -2.04 7.84
C TYR A 21 -8.33 -2.32 9.26
N ASP A 22 -9.26 -2.60 10.18
CA ASP A 22 -8.91 -3.11 11.49
C ASP A 22 -8.46 -4.57 11.39
N MET A 23 -7.15 -4.75 11.30
CA MET A 23 -6.56 -6.09 11.14
C MET A 23 -6.69 -6.93 12.40
N SER A 24 -6.88 -6.34 13.59
CA SER A 24 -7.09 -7.10 14.82
C SER A 24 -8.42 -7.85 14.79
N LEU A 25 -9.47 -7.18 14.34
CA LEU A 25 -10.79 -7.78 14.15
C LEU A 25 -10.74 -8.97 13.17
N LEU A 26 -10.03 -8.79 12.04
CA LEU A 26 -9.92 -9.83 11.02
C LEU A 26 -9.04 -11.02 11.48
N SER A 27 -8.00 -10.73 12.24
CA SER A 27 -7.14 -11.72 12.89
C SER A 27 -7.94 -12.58 13.86
N ASP A 28 -8.70 -11.96 14.76
CA ASP A 28 -9.53 -12.67 15.75
C ASP A 28 -10.60 -13.52 15.05
N PHE A 29 -11.25 -12.98 14.02
CA PHE A 29 -12.21 -13.72 13.20
C PHE A 29 -11.59 -14.99 12.59
N CYS A 30 -10.37 -14.90 12.03
CA CYS A 30 -9.67 -16.05 11.46
C CYS A 30 -9.25 -17.06 12.53
N ARG A 31 -8.73 -16.57 13.66
CA ARG A 31 -8.29 -17.40 14.77
C ARG A 31 -9.42 -18.22 15.37
N GLU A 32 -10.56 -17.60 15.63
CA GLU A 32 -11.75 -18.27 16.19
C GLU A 32 -12.29 -19.39 15.29
N ARG A 33 -12.08 -19.30 13.97
CA ARG A 33 -12.57 -20.25 12.97
C ARG A 33 -11.52 -21.18 12.39
N GLY A 34 -10.28 -21.10 12.87
CA GLY A 34 -9.17 -21.88 12.33
C GLY A 34 -8.84 -21.61 10.87
N MET A 35 -9.22 -20.43 10.38
CA MET A 35 -8.97 -20.01 9.00
C MET A 35 -7.53 -19.55 8.79
N ALA A 36 -7.01 -19.72 7.58
CA ALA A 36 -5.77 -19.08 7.16
C ALA A 36 -6.03 -17.60 6.89
N LEU A 37 -5.06 -16.75 7.24
CA LEU A 37 -5.09 -15.32 6.95
C LEU A 37 -3.98 -14.96 5.97
N ILE A 38 -4.37 -14.45 4.80
CA ILE A 38 -3.47 -13.93 3.76
C ILE A 38 -3.69 -12.43 3.67
N VAL A 39 -2.65 -11.64 3.94
CA VAL A 39 -2.72 -10.18 3.96
C VAL A 39 -2.00 -9.60 2.75
N ASP A 40 -2.75 -8.92 1.90
CA ASP A 40 -2.18 -8.04 0.89
C ASP A 40 -1.80 -6.70 1.56
N ALA A 41 -0.50 -6.50 1.74
CA ALA A 41 0.07 -5.29 2.30
C ALA A 41 0.75 -4.41 1.24
N VAL A 42 0.47 -4.62 -0.04
CA VAL A 42 1.16 -3.92 -1.14
C VAL A 42 1.16 -2.41 -0.96
N SER A 43 0.06 -1.83 -0.53
CA SER A 43 -0.04 -0.38 -0.30
C SER A 43 0.12 0.05 1.16
N ALA A 44 0.09 -0.89 2.11
CA ALA A 44 0.28 -0.63 3.55
C ALA A 44 1.73 -0.78 4.01
N PHE A 45 2.52 -1.62 3.31
CA PHE A 45 3.90 -1.93 3.68
C PHE A 45 4.74 -0.67 3.88
N ILE A 46 5.50 -0.63 4.98
CA ILE A 46 6.27 0.52 5.50
C ILE A 46 5.37 1.65 6.04
N ALA A 47 4.25 1.98 5.40
CA ALA A 47 3.38 3.06 5.86
C ALA A 47 2.67 2.74 7.18
N GLU A 48 2.32 1.46 7.35
CA GLU A 48 1.60 0.96 8.52
C GLU A 48 2.42 -0.09 9.25
N GLU A 49 2.09 -0.30 10.51
CA GLU A 49 2.71 -1.35 11.31
C GLU A 49 2.15 -2.72 10.92
N ILE A 50 3.06 -3.67 10.66
CA ILE A 50 2.69 -5.03 10.29
C ILE A 50 3.51 -5.99 11.15
N ASP A 51 2.88 -6.58 12.16
CA ASP A 51 3.41 -7.70 12.90
C ASP A 51 2.69 -8.98 12.49
N MET A 52 3.33 -9.75 11.62
CA MET A 52 2.79 -10.98 11.08
C MET A 52 2.46 -12.02 12.17
N ALA A 53 3.28 -12.07 13.24
CA ALA A 53 3.09 -13.01 14.33
C ALA A 53 1.90 -12.61 15.22
N ALA A 54 1.79 -11.33 15.56
CA ALA A 54 0.67 -10.80 16.33
C ALA A 54 -0.67 -10.97 15.58
N LEU A 55 -0.67 -10.74 14.29
CA LEU A 55 -1.83 -10.95 13.42
C LEU A 55 -2.17 -12.44 13.22
N GLY A 56 -1.23 -13.35 13.49
CA GLY A 56 -1.39 -14.76 13.15
C GLY A 56 -1.58 -14.99 11.66
N ALA A 57 -1.00 -14.12 10.83
CA ALA A 57 -1.11 -14.21 9.38
C ALA A 57 -0.25 -15.38 8.86
N ASP A 58 -0.80 -16.13 7.91
CA ASP A 58 -0.07 -17.21 7.24
C ASP A 58 0.82 -16.68 6.13
N VAL A 59 0.35 -15.63 5.44
CA VAL A 59 1.06 -14.95 4.37
C VAL A 59 0.86 -13.46 4.49
N VAL A 60 1.94 -12.70 4.35
CA VAL A 60 1.91 -11.25 4.10
C VAL A 60 2.66 -10.99 2.81
N LEU A 61 2.05 -10.23 1.91
CA LEU A 61 2.67 -9.94 0.62
C LEU A 61 2.77 -8.44 0.34
N THR A 62 3.82 -8.06 -0.39
CA THR A 62 4.01 -6.70 -0.89
C THR A 62 4.66 -6.71 -2.27
N GLY A 63 4.80 -5.55 -2.89
CA GLY A 63 5.45 -5.37 -4.20
C GLY A 63 6.54 -4.32 -4.19
N SER A 64 7.46 -4.43 -5.14
CA SER A 64 8.61 -3.54 -5.30
C SER A 64 8.24 -2.08 -5.59
N GLN A 65 7.11 -1.83 -6.25
CA GLN A 65 6.73 -0.56 -6.88
C GLN A 65 5.92 0.40 -5.97
N LYS A 66 5.80 0.13 -4.69
CA LYS A 66 5.05 0.96 -3.73
C LYS A 66 6.03 1.67 -2.78
N ALA A 67 5.92 1.45 -1.48
CA ALA A 67 6.77 2.12 -0.49
C ALA A 67 8.28 1.83 -0.64
N LEU A 68 8.65 0.72 -1.26
CA LEU A 68 10.05 0.43 -1.61
C LEU A 68 10.61 1.36 -2.70
N ALA A 69 9.76 2.03 -3.47
CA ALA A 69 10.17 2.96 -4.54
C ALA A 69 11.09 2.34 -5.60
N CYS A 70 10.94 1.04 -5.88
CA CYS A 70 11.68 0.31 -6.90
C CYS A 70 10.83 0.08 -8.15
N HIS A 71 11.46 -0.31 -9.24
CA HIS A 71 10.73 -0.70 -10.44
C HIS A 71 9.77 -1.87 -10.15
N PRO A 72 8.60 -1.93 -10.84
CA PRO A 72 7.69 -3.07 -10.71
C PRO A 72 8.32 -4.34 -11.27
N GLY A 73 7.85 -5.51 -10.81
CA GLY A 73 8.26 -6.81 -11.33
C GLY A 73 8.64 -7.84 -10.27
N ILE A 74 8.72 -7.45 -8.99
CA ILE A 74 8.99 -8.36 -7.88
C ILE A 74 7.85 -8.31 -6.87
N SER A 75 7.29 -9.48 -6.55
CA SER A 75 6.44 -9.69 -5.40
C SER A 75 7.27 -10.31 -4.27
N ILE A 76 7.09 -9.79 -3.07
CA ILE A 76 7.77 -10.26 -1.86
C ILE A 76 6.70 -10.86 -0.95
N MET A 77 6.93 -12.09 -0.48
CA MET A 77 6.00 -12.79 0.42
C MET A 77 6.75 -13.28 1.65
N ALA A 78 6.20 -13.00 2.82
CA ALA A 78 6.58 -13.64 4.07
C ALA A 78 5.57 -14.76 4.37
N LEU A 79 6.08 -15.95 4.71
CA LEU A 79 5.27 -17.12 5.04
C LEU A 79 5.53 -17.50 6.51
N SER A 80 4.47 -17.68 7.29
CA SER A 80 4.57 -18.29 8.62
C SER A 80 4.92 -19.78 8.50
N PRO A 81 5.34 -20.45 9.59
CA PRO A 81 5.50 -21.91 9.57
C PRO A 81 4.23 -22.64 9.11
N ARG A 82 3.07 -22.22 9.60
CA ARG A 82 1.77 -22.75 9.16
C ARG A 82 1.49 -22.47 7.68
N GLY A 83 1.87 -21.30 7.18
CA GLY A 83 1.78 -20.95 5.77
C GLY A 83 2.66 -21.85 4.89
N GLN A 84 3.87 -22.16 5.33
CA GLN A 84 4.78 -23.08 4.63
C GLN A 84 4.23 -24.53 4.63
N GLU A 85 3.68 -25.02 5.74
CA GLU A 85 3.02 -26.33 5.82
C GLU A 85 1.87 -26.41 4.82
N ARG A 86 1.00 -25.38 4.74
CA ARG A 86 -0.09 -25.31 3.77
C ARG A 86 0.40 -25.32 2.33
N VAL A 87 1.49 -24.62 2.03
CA VAL A 87 2.13 -24.68 0.71
C VAL A 87 2.60 -26.10 0.39
N ALA A 88 3.20 -26.80 1.37
CA ALA A 88 3.71 -28.17 1.18
C ALA A 88 2.58 -29.18 0.92
N GLU A 89 1.46 -29.07 1.66
CA GLU A 89 0.33 -30.00 1.60
C GLU A 89 -0.56 -29.84 0.37
N ASN A 90 -0.71 -28.61 -0.14
CA ASN A 90 -1.59 -28.34 -1.27
C ASN A 90 -0.98 -28.81 -2.60
N PRO A 91 -1.82 -29.27 -3.55
CA PRO A 91 -1.32 -29.65 -4.88
C PRO A 91 -0.78 -28.45 -5.63
N GLU A 92 0.24 -28.68 -6.43
CA GLU A 92 0.79 -27.65 -7.31
C GLU A 92 -0.10 -27.52 -8.55
N VAL A 93 -0.65 -26.33 -8.76
CA VAL A 93 -1.58 -26.05 -9.85
C VAL A 93 -1.02 -25.11 -10.91
N CYS A 94 0.16 -24.53 -10.66
CA CYS A 94 0.81 -23.58 -11.55
C CYS A 94 2.32 -23.76 -11.55
N SER A 95 2.91 -24.01 -12.72
CA SER A 95 4.36 -24.22 -12.82
C SER A 95 5.16 -22.93 -12.65
N TYR A 96 4.69 -21.80 -13.19
CA TYR A 96 5.45 -20.54 -13.18
C TYR A 96 5.39 -19.82 -11.84
N LEU A 97 4.23 -19.78 -11.19
CA LEU A 97 4.01 -19.10 -9.90
C LEU A 97 4.01 -20.09 -8.72
N SER A 98 4.73 -21.20 -8.84
CA SER A 98 4.81 -22.21 -7.79
C SER A 98 5.59 -21.73 -6.58
N LEU A 99 4.92 -21.63 -5.43
CA LEU A 99 5.58 -21.35 -4.15
C LEU A 99 6.46 -22.52 -3.69
N LYS A 100 6.11 -23.77 -4.02
CA LYS A 100 6.96 -24.95 -3.73
C LYS A 100 8.31 -24.84 -4.45
N GLU A 101 8.27 -24.49 -5.73
CA GLU A 101 9.50 -24.30 -6.50
C GLU A 101 10.31 -23.09 -5.98
N ALA A 102 9.64 -22.00 -5.58
CA ALA A 102 10.30 -20.83 -5.00
C ALA A 102 11.01 -21.18 -3.69
N LEU A 103 10.36 -21.90 -2.78
CA LEU A 103 10.95 -22.34 -1.52
C LEU A 103 12.13 -23.29 -1.75
N ARG A 104 11.94 -24.34 -2.58
CA ARG A 104 12.99 -25.33 -2.90
C ARG A 104 14.23 -24.68 -3.55
N ASN A 105 14.03 -23.75 -4.47
CA ASN A 105 15.14 -23.03 -5.08
C ASN A 105 15.79 -22.03 -4.11
N GLY A 106 15.00 -21.42 -3.23
CA GLY A 106 15.47 -20.51 -2.20
C GLY A 106 16.48 -21.14 -1.24
N GLU A 107 16.33 -22.44 -0.89
CA GLU A 107 17.27 -23.18 -0.03
C GLU A 107 18.71 -23.19 -0.60
N ARG A 108 18.85 -23.12 -1.90
CA ARG A 108 20.15 -23.06 -2.60
C ARG A 108 20.51 -21.66 -3.09
N GLY A 109 19.80 -20.60 -2.64
CA GLY A 109 20.04 -19.22 -3.05
C GLY A 109 19.69 -18.93 -4.51
N GLN A 110 18.72 -19.65 -5.07
CA GLN A 110 18.29 -19.51 -6.47
C GLN A 110 16.80 -19.15 -6.55
N THR A 111 16.40 -18.64 -7.71
CA THR A 111 14.99 -18.48 -8.09
C THR A 111 14.60 -19.56 -9.10
N PRO A 112 13.33 -19.96 -9.20
CA PRO A 112 12.88 -20.95 -10.17
C PRO A 112 13.15 -20.55 -11.62
N TRP A 113 13.05 -19.25 -11.90
CA TRP A 113 13.20 -18.64 -13.22
C TRP A 113 14.15 -17.45 -13.13
N THR A 114 14.61 -16.94 -14.27
CA THR A 114 15.42 -15.71 -14.29
C THR A 114 14.63 -14.55 -13.69
N PRO A 115 15.10 -13.95 -12.58
CA PRO A 115 14.37 -12.87 -11.92
C PRO A 115 14.63 -11.53 -12.60
N ALA A 116 13.85 -10.50 -12.24
CA ALA A 116 14.12 -9.11 -12.57
C ALA A 116 15.32 -8.61 -11.75
N VAL A 117 16.55 -8.92 -12.20
CA VAL A 117 17.80 -8.72 -11.45
C VAL A 117 18.00 -7.26 -11.05
N ASN A 118 17.72 -6.31 -11.95
CA ASN A 118 17.88 -4.88 -11.66
C ASN A 118 16.94 -4.46 -10.51
N THR A 119 15.70 -4.88 -10.55
CA THR A 119 14.74 -4.61 -9.47
C THR A 119 15.17 -5.23 -8.13
N LEU A 120 15.76 -6.43 -8.14
CA LEU A 120 16.32 -7.05 -6.93
C LEU A 120 17.48 -6.23 -6.35
N LEU A 121 18.34 -5.68 -7.20
CA LEU A 121 19.44 -4.80 -6.75
C LEU A 121 18.91 -3.50 -6.16
N GLU A 122 17.88 -2.91 -6.76
CA GLU A 122 17.20 -1.73 -6.22
C GLU A 122 16.56 -2.02 -4.85
N ILE A 123 15.84 -3.15 -4.73
CA ILE A 123 15.24 -3.58 -3.46
C ILE A 123 16.32 -3.76 -2.40
N ASN A 124 17.44 -4.43 -2.72
CA ASN A 124 18.55 -4.60 -1.78
C ASN A 124 19.13 -3.27 -1.32
N ALA A 125 19.35 -2.32 -2.23
CA ALA A 125 19.83 -0.98 -1.89
C ALA A 125 18.84 -0.24 -0.99
N ARG A 126 17.54 -0.31 -1.30
CA ARG A 126 16.48 0.33 -0.52
C ARG A 126 16.33 -0.28 0.88
N LEU A 127 16.37 -1.61 0.98
CA LEU A 127 16.29 -2.30 2.28
C LEU A 127 17.48 -1.94 3.18
N ARG A 128 18.69 -1.84 2.64
CA ARG A 128 19.86 -1.37 3.39
C ARG A 128 19.69 0.07 3.89
N SER A 129 19.10 0.95 3.09
CA SER A 129 18.80 2.31 3.50
C SER A 129 17.78 2.34 4.64
N ILE A 130 16.71 1.52 4.54
CA ILE A 130 15.70 1.38 5.60
C ILE A 130 16.31 0.81 6.87
N GLU A 131 17.15 -0.22 6.77
CA GLU A 131 17.85 -0.81 7.90
C GLU A 131 18.76 0.21 8.62
N ALA A 132 19.49 1.02 7.87
CA ALA A 132 20.37 2.06 8.42
C ALA A 132 19.62 3.19 9.13
N ARG A 133 18.43 3.56 8.66
CA ARG A 133 17.59 4.60 9.26
C ARG A 133 16.66 4.08 10.36
N GLY A 134 16.30 2.82 10.28
CA GLY A 134 15.25 2.18 11.08
C GLY A 134 13.86 2.31 10.45
N ILE A 135 13.08 1.21 10.51
CA ILE A 135 11.73 1.13 9.93
C ILE A 135 10.75 2.13 10.58
N ASP A 136 10.92 2.41 11.88
CA ASP A 136 10.05 3.35 12.60
C ASP A 136 10.28 4.79 12.14
N ALA A 137 11.52 5.16 11.79
CA ALA A 137 11.81 6.46 11.22
C ALA A 137 11.19 6.64 9.83
N GLU A 138 11.23 5.60 8.98
CA GLU A 138 10.56 5.60 7.67
C GLU A 138 9.05 5.77 7.83
N ARG A 139 8.44 5.01 8.75
CA ARG A 139 7.01 5.07 9.05
C ARG A 139 6.59 6.45 9.57
N ALA A 140 7.35 7.00 10.51
CA ALA A 140 7.10 8.33 11.07
C ALA A 140 7.16 9.43 10.01
N GLU A 141 8.09 9.34 9.07
CA GLU A 141 8.21 10.30 7.96
C GLU A 141 7.00 10.22 7.02
N ILE A 142 6.52 9.02 6.67
CA ILE A 142 5.31 8.85 5.87
C ILE A 142 4.08 9.43 6.61
N ALA A 143 3.94 9.14 7.89
CA ALA A 143 2.86 9.66 8.71
C ALA A 143 2.89 11.20 8.81
N SER A 144 4.08 11.78 8.94
CA SER A 144 4.28 13.24 8.97
C SER A 144 3.85 13.90 7.66
N ARG A 145 4.26 13.34 6.50
CA ARG A 145 3.84 13.82 5.18
C ARG A 145 2.32 13.77 5.01
N ALA A 146 1.72 12.64 5.34
CA ALA A 146 0.27 12.46 5.26
C ALA A 146 -0.48 13.46 6.16
N LYS A 147 0.01 13.66 7.37
CA LYS A 147 -0.56 14.63 8.31
C LYS A 147 -0.46 16.05 7.79
N ALA A 148 0.71 16.48 7.31
CA ALA A 148 0.91 17.84 6.80
C ALA A 148 -0.04 18.18 5.64
N VAL A 149 -0.23 17.23 4.70
CA VAL A 149 -1.19 17.41 3.60
C VAL A 149 -2.63 17.51 4.13
N ARG A 150 -3.02 16.63 5.06
CA ARG A 150 -4.37 16.64 5.65
C ARG A 150 -4.64 17.93 6.43
N ASP A 151 -3.66 18.39 7.21
CA ASP A 151 -3.76 19.64 7.98
C ASP A 151 -3.96 20.85 7.04
N ALA A 152 -3.23 20.90 5.93
CA ALA A 152 -3.36 21.96 4.95
C ALA A 152 -4.74 22.02 4.27
N LEU A 153 -5.48 20.92 4.29
CA LEU A 153 -6.81 20.82 3.65
C LEU A 153 -7.98 20.97 4.63
N THR A 154 -7.74 21.18 5.93
CA THR A 154 -8.79 21.25 6.95
C THR A 154 -9.77 22.43 6.77
N SER A 155 -9.34 23.51 6.11
CA SER A 155 -10.16 24.69 5.82
C SER A 155 -10.82 24.67 4.43
N THR A 156 -10.67 23.60 3.67
CA THR A 156 -11.25 23.44 2.33
C THR A 156 -12.59 22.72 2.39
N THR A 157 -13.27 22.64 1.24
CA THR A 157 -14.53 21.88 1.10
C THR A 157 -14.31 20.40 0.81
N LEU A 158 -13.07 19.96 0.67
CA LEU A 158 -12.74 18.56 0.44
C LEU A 158 -13.02 17.71 1.68
N GLU A 159 -13.56 16.53 1.47
CA GLU A 159 -13.92 15.62 2.54
C GLU A 159 -13.03 14.37 2.52
N MET A 160 -12.55 13.94 3.69
CA MET A 160 -11.89 12.65 3.81
C MET A 160 -12.86 11.53 3.49
N VAL A 161 -12.49 10.62 2.58
CA VAL A 161 -13.36 9.49 2.22
C VAL A 161 -13.45 8.45 3.34
N PRO A 162 -12.34 7.97 3.95
CA PRO A 162 -12.41 6.94 4.98
C PRO A 162 -12.51 7.51 6.38
N GLU A 163 -13.20 6.78 7.27
CA GLU A 163 -13.22 7.06 8.70
C GLU A 163 -11.88 6.73 9.38
N ASN A 164 -11.20 5.69 8.90
CA ASN A 164 -9.87 5.28 9.38
C ASN A 164 -8.85 5.38 8.23
N PRO A 165 -8.23 6.56 8.03
CA PRO A 165 -7.32 6.77 6.90
C PRO A 165 -5.95 6.12 7.12
N SER A 166 -5.47 5.40 6.12
CA SER A 166 -4.07 4.96 6.03
C SER A 166 -3.14 6.15 5.80
N ASN A 167 -1.91 6.07 6.33
CA ASN A 167 -0.86 7.04 6.01
C ASN A 167 -0.25 6.85 4.61
N ALA A 168 -0.54 5.75 3.93
CA ALA A 168 -0.06 5.52 2.58
C ALA A 168 -0.73 6.42 1.53
N VAL A 169 -2.03 6.72 1.72
CA VAL A 169 -2.86 7.46 0.75
C VAL A 169 -3.88 8.32 1.48
N THR A 170 -4.03 9.56 1.03
CA THR A 170 -5.17 10.41 1.38
C THR A 170 -6.15 10.41 0.20
N ALA A 171 -7.36 9.91 0.42
CA ALA A 171 -8.45 9.94 -0.55
C ALA A 171 -9.44 11.05 -0.18
N LEU A 172 -9.73 11.92 -1.12
CA LEU A 172 -10.50 13.15 -0.92
C LEU A 172 -11.70 13.18 -1.85
N ARG A 173 -12.88 13.41 -1.28
CA ARG A 173 -14.12 13.63 -2.02
C ARG A 173 -14.27 15.11 -2.35
N CYS A 174 -14.65 15.38 -3.58
CA CYS A 174 -14.98 16.70 -4.09
C CYS A 174 -16.51 16.87 -4.09
N PRO A 175 -17.12 17.68 -3.20
CA PRO A 175 -18.58 17.87 -3.20
C PRO A 175 -19.14 18.37 -4.53
N ALA A 176 -18.35 19.12 -5.30
CA ALA A 176 -18.71 19.61 -6.62
C ALA A 176 -18.54 18.57 -7.75
N SER A 177 -18.14 17.32 -7.45
CA SER A 177 -17.88 16.27 -8.44
C SER A 177 -16.92 16.72 -9.56
N ASN A 178 -15.88 17.46 -9.20
CA ASN A 178 -14.93 18.08 -10.13
C ASN A 178 -13.50 17.53 -10.00
N ALA A 179 -13.33 16.32 -9.46
CA ALA A 179 -12.02 15.70 -9.23
C ALA A 179 -11.12 15.70 -10.48
N LYS A 180 -11.68 15.43 -11.66
CA LYS A 180 -10.93 15.46 -12.92
C LYS A 180 -10.38 16.85 -13.24
N ALA A 181 -11.16 17.91 -13.00
CA ALA A 181 -10.72 19.28 -13.23
C ALA A 181 -9.57 19.67 -12.27
N ILE A 182 -9.67 19.27 -11.00
CA ILE A 182 -8.62 19.48 -10.00
C ILE A 182 -7.33 18.77 -10.43
N ILE A 183 -7.40 17.49 -10.82
CA ILE A 183 -6.24 16.71 -11.28
C ILE A 183 -5.59 17.36 -12.51
N GLU A 184 -6.39 17.72 -13.52
CA GLU A 184 -5.86 18.32 -14.75
C GLU A 184 -5.25 19.70 -14.47
N ARG A 185 -5.85 20.51 -13.60
CA ARG A 185 -5.29 21.80 -13.21
C ARG A 185 -3.99 21.67 -12.42
N ALA A 186 -3.93 20.73 -11.48
CA ALA A 186 -2.70 20.40 -10.74
C ALA A 186 -1.56 20.00 -11.69
N LYS A 187 -1.87 19.14 -12.68
CA LYS A 187 -0.92 18.67 -13.68
C LYS A 187 -0.43 19.78 -14.59
N THR A 188 -1.34 20.52 -15.20
CA THR A 188 -0.99 21.51 -16.25
C THR A 188 -0.48 22.83 -15.69
N GLY A 189 -0.99 23.25 -14.52
CA GLY A 189 -0.63 24.52 -13.90
C GLY A 189 0.56 24.44 -12.96
N TYR A 190 0.72 23.30 -12.26
CA TYR A 190 1.70 23.15 -11.19
C TYR A 190 2.67 21.98 -11.39
N GLY A 191 2.49 21.19 -12.46
CA GLY A 191 3.33 20.01 -12.72
C GLY A 191 3.16 18.90 -11.69
N MET A 192 2.04 18.87 -10.94
CA MET A 192 1.77 17.90 -9.87
C MET A 192 0.78 16.85 -10.35
N TRP A 193 1.12 15.58 -10.16
CA TRP A 193 0.25 14.46 -10.52
C TRP A 193 -0.54 13.98 -9.31
N LEU A 194 -1.83 14.34 -9.24
CA LEU A 194 -2.77 13.75 -8.29
C LEU A 194 -3.36 12.47 -8.91
N CYS A 195 -3.54 11.43 -8.11
CA CYS A 195 -3.98 10.14 -8.61
C CYS A 195 -5.51 10.13 -8.84
N PRO A 196 -6.00 9.86 -10.05
CA PRO A 196 -7.43 9.73 -10.30
C PRO A 196 -8.00 8.48 -9.61
N ASN A 197 -9.30 8.51 -9.32
CA ASN A 197 -10.03 7.31 -8.95
C ASN A 197 -10.70 6.69 -10.18
N GLY A 198 -11.15 5.43 -10.06
CA GLY A 198 -11.81 4.70 -11.13
C GLY A 198 -13.30 4.45 -10.87
N GLY A 199 -13.99 3.89 -11.88
CA GLY A 199 -15.38 3.48 -11.76
C GLY A 199 -16.32 4.62 -11.39
N ALA A 200 -17.24 4.36 -10.48
CA ALA A 200 -18.23 5.33 -10.02
C ALA A 200 -17.63 6.54 -9.28
N LEU A 201 -16.41 6.42 -8.76
CA LEU A 201 -15.75 7.49 -8.00
C LEU A 201 -14.88 8.41 -8.85
N CYS A 202 -14.81 8.22 -10.17
CA CYS A 202 -13.85 8.91 -11.03
C CYS A 202 -14.04 10.43 -11.11
N ASP A 203 -15.25 10.92 -10.91
CA ASP A 203 -15.58 12.35 -10.93
C ASP A 203 -15.61 12.97 -9.53
N GLU A 204 -15.77 12.14 -8.50
CA GLU A 204 -15.98 12.60 -7.14
C GLU A 204 -14.71 12.55 -6.27
N VAL A 205 -13.80 11.62 -6.54
CA VAL A 205 -12.67 11.33 -5.64
C VAL A 205 -11.34 11.38 -6.37
N PHE A 206 -10.37 12.07 -5.79
CA PHE A 206 -8.97 11.92 -6.15
C PHE A 206 -8.14 11.50 -4.95
N ARG A 207 -6.91 11.06 -5.20
CA ARG A 207 -6.03 10.52 -4.17
C ARG A 207 -4.65 11.16 -4.20
N ILE A 208 -4.04 11.25 -3.04
CA ILE A 208 -2.68 11.73 -2.83
C ILE A 208 -1.89 10.60 -2.18
N GLY A 209 -0.81 10.14 -2.82
CA GLY A 209 0.09 9.12 -2.28
C GLY A 209 1.17 9.76 -1.42
N HIS A 210 1.52 9.10 -0.30
CA HIS A 210 2.56 9.56 0.62
C HIS A 210 3.74 8.60 0.73
N ILE A 211 3.70 7.47 0.01
CA ILE A 211 4.74 6.43 -0.01
C ILE A 211 5.60 6.52 -1.26
N GLY A 212 6.82 6.04 -1.16
CA GLY A 212 7.80 6.05 -2.24
C GLY A 212 8.95 7.05 -1.97
N ALA A 213 9.68 7.42 -3.02
CA ALA A 213 10.81 8.34 -2.92
C ALA A 213 10.35 9.81 -2.96
N ILE A 214 9.57 10.21 -1.96
CA ILE A 214 9.04 11.58 -1.82
C ILE A 214 9.89 12.33 -0.81
N THR A 215 10.40 13.50 -1.19
CA THR A 215 11.17 14.40 -0.30
C THR A 215 10.25 15.36 0.46
N GLU A 216 10.79 16.06 1.47
CA GLU A 216 10.07 17.16 2.13
C GLU A 216 9.73 18.26 1.13
N GLU A 217 10.67 18.62 0.24
CA GLU A 217 10.44 19.62 -0.81
C GLU A 217 9.28 19.24 -1.76
N ASP A 218 9.19 17.95 -2.14
CA ASP A 218 8.07 17.47 -2.95
C ASP A 218 6.74 17.62 -2.21
N ASN A 219 6.72 17.35 -0.90
CA ASN A 219 5.52 17.49 -0.08
C ASN A 219 5.12 18.97 0.10
N ASP A 220 6.08 19.87 0.30
CA ASP A 220 5.84 21.31 0.41
C ASP A 220 5.27 21.86 -0.90
N ARG A 221 5.85 21.50 -2.05
CA ARG A 221 5.35 21.86 -3.38
C ARG A 221 3.94 21.33 -3.64
N LEU A 222 3.61 20.14 -3.14
CA LEU A 222 2.26 19.61 -3.20
C LEU A 222 1.28 20.45 -2.38
N ILE A 223 1.65 20.82 -1.15
CA ILE A 223 0.83 21.66 -0.28
C ILE A 223 0.60 23.04 -0.91
N ASP A 224 1.64 23.66 -1.48
CA ASP A 224 1.54 24.93 -2.20
C ASP A 224 0.58 24.82 -3.41
N CYS A 225 0.68 23.72 -4.17
CA CYS A 225 -0.24 23.44 -5.27
C CYS A 225 -1.69 23.34 -4.77
N LEU A 226 -1.95 22.57 -3.72
CA LEU A 226 -3.29 22.39 -3.16
C LEU A 226 -3.86 23.70 -2.61
N THR A 227 -3.04 24.50 -1.93
CA THR A 227 -3.42 25.83 -1.44
C THR A 227 -3.80 26.77 -2.58
N SER A 228 -3.00 26.73 -3.66
CA SER A 228 -3.27 27.55 -4.86
C SER A 228 -4.56 27.13 -5.55
N LEU A 229 -4.82 25.83 -5.68
CA LEU A 229 -6.06 25.30 -6.28
C LEU A 229 -7.30 25.70 -5.45
N SER A 230 -7.17 25.73 -4.13
CA SER A 230 -8.21 26.21 -3.23
C SER A 230 -8.46 27.72 -3.45
N ALA A 231 -7.40 28.54 -3.56
CA ALA A 231 -7.49 29.96 -3.84
C ALA A 231 -8.08 30.26 -5.23
N GLU A 232 -7.91 29.37 -6.20
CA GLU A 232 -8.57 29.44 -7.52
C GLU A 232 -10.07 29.06 -7.47
N GLY A 233 -10.58 28.61 -6.32
CA GLY A 233 -11.98 28.24 -6.12
C GLY A 233 -12.35 26.85 -6.66
N LEU A 234 -11.40 25.93 -6.79
CA LEU A 234 -11.66 24.56 -7.23
C LEU A 234 -12.22 23.67 -6.11
N PHE A 235 -11.97 24.06 -4.85
CA PHE A 235 -12.52 23.42 -3.65
C PHE A 235 -12.36 24.28 -2.41
#